data_d6d300817cc82c451374fed6fd6689df
#
_entry.id   d6d300817cc82c451374fed6fd6689df
#
_cell.length_a   1.000
_cell.length_b   1.000
_cell.length_c   1.000
_cell.angle_alpha   90.00
_cell.angle_beta   90.00
_cell.angle_gamma   90.00
#
_symmetry.space_group_name_H-M   'P 1'
#
loop_
_entity.id
_entity.type
_entity.pdbx_description
1 polymer ?
#
loop_
_entity_poly.entity_id
_entity_poly.type
_entity_poly.pdbx_seq_one_letter_code
_entity_poly.pdbx_strand_id
1 'polypeptide(L)'
;MKKRIALLMCVFMSVTLFACGNKNDSKGSSNAPSTDTSQSKSTTSNTGSSNNGSTTSSADNSKGGSSSSGTDISNMKLTELLGKICENTNVPANDIFELDKDSFEGYSFIKWVDGIEAACSEGQITTDAHSLVLIKTNGVDAKTMAEDIAKKADPRKWICVGAEVGKVLYTDKYVLMVMTYKRAFDGIKTNFEKLMGGDEVKVIDMEKSGKLE
;
A
#
# COMPACT_ATOMS: atom_id res chain seq x y z
N MET A 1 35.90 -37.46 10.58
CA MET A 1 34.98 -38.57 10.77
C MET A 1 33.68 -38.27 10.08
N LYS A 2 33.38 -39.00 9.03
CA LYS A 2 32.18 -38.85 8.20
C LYS A 2 31.01 -39.54 8.88
N LYS A 3 29.90 -38.83 9.09
CA LYS A 3 28.60 -39.51 9.39
C LYS A 3 27.57 -38.99 8.39
N ARG A 4 27.29 -39.86 7.43
CA ARG A 4 26.13 -39.80 6.52
C ARG A 4 24.93 -40.31 7.32
N ILE A 5 23.82 -39.58 7.27
CA ILE A 5 22.51 -40.17 7.62
C ILE A 5 21.61 -39.93 6.42
N ALA A 6 21.13 -41.06 5.94
CA ALA A 6 20.28 -41.19 4.76
C ALA A 6 18.80 -41.02 5.12
N LEU A 7 18.07 -40.39 4.25
CA LEU A 7 16.84 -40.81 3.61
C LEU A 7 15.71 -41.37 4.48
N LEU A 8 14.57 -40.67 4.54
CA LEU A 8 13.26 -41.34 4.56
C LEU A 8 12.24 -40.51 3.78
N MET A 9 11.95 -40.98 2.56
CA MET A 9 10.78 -40.62 1.77
C MET A 9 9.54 -41.22 2.43
N CYS A 10 8.49 -40.42 2.61
CA CYS A 10 7.13 -40.92 2.70
C CYS A 10 6.25 -40.15 1.75
N VAL A 11 5.98 -40.82 0.64
CA VAL A 11 4.94 -40.46 -0.36
C VAL A 11 3.60 -40.87 0.24
N PHE A 12 2.68 -39.95 0.43
CA PHE A 12 1.26 -40.23 0.56
C PHE A 12 0.48 -39.49 -0.53
N MET A 13 0.23 -40.22 -1.61
CA MET A 13 -0.85 -39.89 -2.57
C MET A 13 -2.18 -40.31 -1.91
N SER A 14 -3.09 -39.37 -1.80
CA SER A 14 -4.51 -39.70 -1.59
C SER A 14 -5.31 -38.90 -2.60
N VAL A 15 -5.69 -39.59 -3.67
CA VAL A 15 -6.66 -39.15 -4.67
C VAL A 15 -8.05 -39.46 -4.12
N THR A 16 -8.90 -38.46 -3.95
CA THR A 16 -10.33 -38.65 -3.77
C THR A 16 -11.08 -37.88 -4.85
N LEU A 17 -11.54 -38.66 -5.84
CA LEU A 17 -12.52 -38.24 -6.82
C LEU A 17 -13.92 -38.26 -6.16
N PHE A 18 -14.59 -37.12 -6.09
CA PHE A 18 -16.04 -37.08 -5.92
C PHE A 18 -16.69 -36.51 -7.18
N ALA A 19 -17.21 -37.41 -7.99
CA ALA A 19 -18.18 -37.11 -9.01
C ALA A 19 -19.57 -37.36 -8.40
N CYS A 20 -20.43 -36.35 -8.40
CA CYS A 20 -21.87 -36.55 -8.33
C CYS A 20 -22.55 -35.48 -9.18
N GLY A 21 -23.02 -35.92 -10.34
CA GLY A 21 -23.98 -35.16 -11.13
C GLY A 21 -25.38 -35.27 -10.53
N ASN A 22 -26.15 -34.21 -10.67
CA ASN A 22 -27.61 -34.32 -10.71
C ASN A 22 -28.19 -33.32 -11.70
N LYS A 23 -28.77 -33.85 -12.75
CA LYS A 23 -29.67 -33.16 -13.66
C LYS A 23 -31.04 -33.02 -13.00
N ASN A 24 -31.63 -31.84 -13.08
CA ASN A 24 -33.08 -31.76 -13.16
C ASN A 24 -33.48 -30.59 -14.06
N ASP A 25 -34.05 -30.97 -15.20
CA ASP A 25 -34.86 -30.14 -16.08
C ASP A 25 -36.18 -29.77 -15.39
N SER A 26 -36.60 -28.51 -15.49
CA SER A 26 -38.03 -28.19 -15.58
C SER A 26 -38.25 -26.83 -16.25
N LYS A 27 -39.02 -26.93 -17.29
CA LYS A 27 -39.59 -25.96 -18.20
C LYS A 27 -40.62 -25.05 -17.54
N GLY A 28 -40.77 -23.83 -18.09
CA GLY A 28 -42.06 -23.11 -18.10
C GLY A 28 -41.90 -21.65 -17.70
N SER A 29 -41.96 -20.82 -18.61
CA SER A 29 -43.01 -20.07 -19.31
C SER A 29 -43.18 -18.63 -18.78
N SER A 30 -42.83 -17.70 -19.66
CA SER A 30 -43.43 -16.40 -20.03
C SER A 30 -44.25 -15.61 -18.98
N ASN A 31 -43.88 -14.34 -18.76
CA ASN A 31 -44.69 -13.16 -19.14
C ASN A 31 -44.05 -11.87 -18.61
N ALA A 32 -43.74 -10.96 -19.49
CA ALA A 32 -43.79 -9.51 -19.26
C ALA A 32 -45.19 -9.04 -19.70
N PRO A 33 -45.67 -7.81 -19.54
CA PRO A 33 -45.01 -6.55 -19.20
C PRO A 33 -45.85 -5.66 -18.23
N SER A 34 -45.40 -4.46 -17.97
CA SER A 34 -46.10 -3.16 -17.90
C SER A 34 -45.72 -2.30 -16.73
N THR A 35 -45.01 -1.23 -17.04
CA THR A 35 -45.35 0.18 -16.90
C THR A 35 -46.14 0.58 -15.63
N ASP A 36 -45.57 1.42 -14.77
CA ASP A 36 -46.21 2.70 -14.50
C ASP A 36 -45.26 3.75 -13.91
N THR A 37 -45.47 4.92 -14.43
CA THR A 37 -44.92 6.23 -14.15
C THR A 37 -45.58 6.82 -12.93
N SER A 38 -44.80 7.43 -12.02
CA SER A 38 -45.33 8.57 -11.24
C SER A 38 -44.22 9.50 -10.80
N GLN A 39 -44.23 10.65 -11.41
CA GLN A 39 -43.63 11.89 -10.93
C GLN A 39 -44.33 12.38 -9.68
N SER A 40 -43.61 12.96 -8.75
CA SER A 40 -44.10 14.04 -7.93
C SER A 40 -43.00 15.03 -7.56
N LYS A 41 -43.26 16.23 -7.97
CA LYS A 41 -42.61 17.50 -7.85
C LYS A 41 -43.21 18.24 -6.67
N SER A 42 -42.42 18.96 -5.85
CA SER A 42 -42.72 20.26 -5.21
C SER A 42 -41.55 20.58 -4.26
N THR A 43 -40.77 21.56 -4.51
CA THR A 43 -40.93 23.02 -4.51
C THR A 43 -41.09 23.61 -3.10
N THR A 44 -40.18 24.55 -2.82
CA THR A 44 -40.31 25.84 -2.17
C THR A 44 -39.65 25.96 -0.79
N SER A 45 -38.49 26.61 -0.72
CA SER A 45 -38.18 28.03 -0.35
C SER A 45 -38.49 28.42 1.12
N ASN A 46 -37.55 28.98 1.80
CA ASN A 46 -37.32 30.39 2.11
C ASN A 46 -36.30 30.55 3.24
N THR A 47 -35.27 31.35 3.05
CA THR A 47 -35.08 32.78 3.36
C THR A 47 -34.88 33.13 4.85
N GLY A 48 -33.80 33.83 5.12
CA GLY A 48 -33.62 34.76 6.23
C GLY A 48 -32.26 34.61 6.89
N SER A 49 -31.39 35.41 6.68
CA SER A 49 -31.04 36.81 6.80
C SER A 49 -30.16 37.09 8.02
N SER A 50 -28.98 37.62 7.66
CA SER A 50 -28.21 38.75 8.24
C SER A 50 -27.98 38.85 9.75
N ASN A 51 -26.77 39.03 10.18
CA ASN A 51 -26.10 40.26 10.59
C ASN A 51 -24.74 39.92 11.20
N ASN A 52 -23.63 40.40 10.63
CA ASN A 52 -22.99 41.71 10.83
C ASN A 52 -22.36 41.89 12.21
N GLY A 53 -21.06 41.97 12.26
CA GLY A 53 -20.27 42.33 13.42
C GLY A 53 -18.80 42.50 13.05
N SER A 54 -18.49 43.67 12.61
CA SER A 54 -17.20 44.24 12.22
C SER A 54 -16.27 44.45 13.42
N THR A 55 -14.98 44.64 13.05
CA THR A 55 -13.86 45.38 13.74
C THR A 55 -12.91 44.45 14.53
N THR A 56 -11.61 44.55 14.47
CA THR A 56 -10.66 45.59 14.02
C THR A 56 -9.24 44.98 14.04
N SER A 57 -8.45 45.35 13.10
CA SER A 57 -7.00 45.38 13.00
C SER A 57 -6.16 45.15 14.24
N SER A 58 -5.13 44.33 14.10
CA SER A 58 -3.76 44.74 14.47
C SER A 58 -2.75 43.86 13.70
N ALA A 59 -1.98 44.54 12.89
CA ALA A 59 -0.76 44.03 12.31
C ALA A 59 0.26 43.82 13.40
N ASP A 60 0.83 42.64 13.46
CA ASP A 60 2.18 42.48 14.02
C ASP A 60 3.03 41.64 13.08
N ASN A 61 4.08 42.30 12.66
CA ASN A 61 5.08 41.83 11.73
C ASN A 61 6.14 41.10 12.55
N SER A 62 6.11 39.77 12.55
CA SER A 62 7.20 39.00 13.09
C SER A 62 7.72 38.05 12.03
N LYS A 63 8.86 38.45 11.52
CA LYS A 63 9.86 37.70 10.80
C LYS A 63 10.21 36.43 11.59
N GLY A 64 9.55 35.34 11.29
CA GLY A 64 9.79 34.05 11.91
C GLY A 64 10.28 33.08 10.87
N GLY A 65 11.49 32.58 11.06
CA GLY A 65 12.11 31.57 10.25
C GLY A 65 11.21 30.36 10.07
N SER A 66 11.21 29.81 8.88
CA SER A 66 10.62 28.54 8.54
C SER A 66 11.37 27.44 9.31
N SER A 67 11.00 27.21 10.55
CA SER A 67 11.31 25.94 11.21
C SER A 67 10.31 24.92 10.64
N SER A 68 10.78 24.06 9.76
CA SER A 68 10.09 22.83 9.42
C SER A 68 9.96 22.04 10.73
N SER A 69 8.80 22.10 11.34
CA SER A 69 8.43 21.24 12.45
C SER A 69 8.34 19.81 11.91
N GLY A 70 9.48 19.15 11.76
CA GLY A 70 9.55 17.74 11.44
C GLY A 70 8.85 16.97 12.57
N THR A 71 7.85 16.18 12.22
CA THR A 71 7.24 15.25 13.15
C THR A 71 8.35 14.31 13.63
N ASP A 72 8.58 14.24 14.95
CA ASP A 72 9.53 13.26 15.49
C ASP A 72 8.99 11.85 15.28
N ILE A 73 9.56 11.16 14.29
CA ILE A 73 9.19 9.80 13.90
C ILE A 73 10.03 8.73 14.60
N SER A 74 11.01 9.12 15.42
CA SER A 74 12.00 8.21 16.01
C SER A 74 11.37 7.12 16.88
N ASN A 75 10.28 7.47 17.57
CA ASN A 75 9.56 6.60 18.50
C ASN A 75 8.22 6.08 17.95
N MET A 76 7.93 6.40 16.69
CA MET A 76 6.67 5.97 16.05
C MET A 76 6.78 4.52 15.59
N LYS A 77 5.72 3.73 15.78
CA LYS A 77 5.66 2.39 15.21
C LYS A 77 5.67 2.45 13.68
N LEU A 78 6.34 1.49 13.04
CA LEU A 78 6.41 1.45 11.57
C LEU A 78 5.04 1.32 10.91
N THR A 79 4.11 0.60 11.54
CA THR A 79 2.72 0.50 11.07
C THR A 79 1.99 1.84 11.10
N GLU A 80 2.22 2.65 12.14
CA GLU A 80 1.66 4.00 12.23
C GLU A 80 2.29 4.94 11.20
N LEU A 81 3.62 4.87 11.05
CA LEU A 81 4.35 5.65 10.06
C LEU A 81 3.88 5.32 8.64
N LEU A 82 3.68 4.03 8.35
CA LEU A 82 3.18 3.57 7.07
C LEU A 82 1.73 4.02 6.82
N GLY A 83 0.89 4.05 7.86
CA GLY A 83 -0.44 4.65 7.81
C GLY A 83 -0.41 6.12 7.41
N LYS A 84 0.52 6.91 7.98
CA LYS A 84 0.71 8.33 7.60
C LYS A 84 1.23 8.49 6.17
N ILE A 85 2.06 7.57 5.68
CA ILE A 85 2.52 7.56 4.29
C ILE A 85 1.33 7.33 3.35
N CYS A 86 0.38 6.47 3.71
CA CYS A 86 -0.81 6.18 2.91
C CYS A 86 -1.93 7.22 3.04
N GLU A 87 -1.86 8.13 4.00
CA GLU A 87 -2.92 9.07 4.30
C GLU A 87 -3.19 10.03 3.12
N ASN A 88 -4.46 10.11 2.68
CA ASN A 88 -4.91 10.96 1.57
C ASN A 88 -4.19 10.71 0.22
N THR A 89 -3.78 9.47 -0.07
CA THR A 89 -2.97 9.15 -1.26
C THR A 89 -3.70 8.33 -2.32
N ASN A 90 -5.00 8.14 -2.26
CA ASN A 90 -5.78 7.32 -3.21
C ASN A 90 -5.29 5.85 -3.34
N VAL A 91 -4.67 5.31 -2.30
CA VAL A 91 -4.40 3.87 -2.22
C VAL A 91 -5.70 3.08 -2.10
N PRO A 92 -5.77 1.84 -2.61
CA PRO A 92 -6.93 0.99 -2.39
C PRO A 92 -7.08 0.61 -0.91
N ALA A 93 -8.20 0.00 -0.55
CA ALA A 93 -8.35 -0.62 0.76
C ALA A 93 -7.19 -1.59 1.02
N ASN A 94 -6.52 -1.43 2.14
CA ASN A 94 -5.29 -2.17 2.47
C ASN A 94 -5.23 -2.51 3.95
N ASP A 95 -4.46 -3.54 4.27
CA ASP A 95 -4.12 -3.92 5.64
C ASP A 95 -2.68 -3.52 5.94
N ILE A 96 -2.45 -2.98 7.13
CA ILE A 96 -1.12 -2.57 7.58
C ILE A 96 -0.70 -3.44 8.76
N PHE A 97 0.45 -4.10 8.64
CA PHE A 97 0.96 -5.03 9.64
C PHE A 97 2.49 -5.05 9.70
N GLU A 98 3.03 -5.50 10.84
CA GLU A 98 4.47 -5.72 11.00
C GLU A 98 4.91 -6.96 10.24
N LEU A 99 6.13 -6.93 9.70
CA LEU A 99 6.77 -8.09 9.10
C LEU A 99 7.81 -8.67 10.04
N ASP A 100 7.76 -9.96 10.22
CA ASP A 100 8.77 -10.74 10.91
C ASP A 100 9.77 -11.37 9.93
N LYS A 101 10.74 -12.09 10.47
CA LYS A 101 11.80 -12.74 9.70
C LYS A 101 11.27 -13.76 8.68
N ASP A 102 10.18 -14.42 9.01
CA ASP A 102 9.62 -15.51 8.19
C ASP A 102 8.77 -14.96 7.05
N SER A 103 8.07 -13.87 7.27
CA SER A 103 7.19 -13.22 6.28
C SER A 103 7.91 -12.20 5.38
N PHE A 104 9.00 -11.59 5.86
CA PHE A 104 9.66 -10.45 5.22
C PHE A 104 10.06 -10.69 3.76
N GLU A 105 10.71 -11.83 3.45
CA GLU A 105 11.16 -12.13 2.09
C GLU A 105 10.00 -12.21 1.09
N GLY A 106 8.84 -12.70 1.53
CA GLY A 106 7.64 -12.80 0.70
C GLY A 106 7.09 -11.45 0.23
N TYR A 107 7.29 -10.39 1.03
CA TYR A 107 6.82 -9.04 0.72
C TYR A 107 7.91 -8.14 0.13
N SER A 108 9.16 -8.25 0.62
CA SER A 108 10.27 -7.38 0.26
C SER A 108 11.14 -7.89 -0.90
N PHE A 109 11.03 -9.19 -1.25
CA PHE A 109 11.85 -9.90 -2.24
C PHE A 109 13.33 -10.04 -1.87
N ILE A 110 13.72 -9.65 -0.67
CA ILE A 110 15.08 -9.83 -0.13
C ILE A 110 15.03 -10.57 1.19
N LYS A 111 16.14 -11.16 1.58
CA LYS A 111 16.25 -11.86 2.86
C LYS A 111 16.29 -10.89 4.02
N TRP A 112 15.76 -11.34 5.15
CA TRP A 112 15.89 -10.62 6.41
C TRP A 112 17.35 -10.38 6.78
N VAL A 113 17.65 -9.20 7.27
CA VAL A 113 18.95 -8.84 7.86
C VAL A 113 18.71 -8.52 9.34
N ASP A 114 19.52 -9.09 10.23
CA ASP A 114 19.34 -8.86 11.66
C ASP A 114 19.53 -7.37 12.01
N GLY A 115 18.69 -6.85 12.87
CA GLY A 115 18.68 -5.45 13.31
C GLY A 115 17.64 -4.56 12.61
N ILE A 116 17.07 -4.97 11.49
CA ILE A 116 16.01 -4.17 10.84
C ILE A 116 14.67 -4.35 11.55
N GLU A 117 13.77 -3.39 11.32
CA GLU A 117 12.34 -3.48 11.58
C GLU A 117 11.60 -3.25 10.27
N ALA A 118 10.47 -3.92 10.05
CA ALA A 118 9.73 -3.79 8.81
C ALA A 118 8.22 -3.85 9.04
N ALA A 119 7.48 -3.11 8.18
CA ALA A 119 6.02 -3.17 8.12
C ALA A 119 5.56 -3.15 6.66
N CYS A 120 4.40 -3.73 6.41
CA CYS A 120 3.78 -3.81 5.09
C CYS A 120 2.42 -3.15 5.09
N SER A 121 2.09 -2.49 3.97
CA SER A 121 0.72 -2.14 3.57
C SER A 121 0.41 -2.92 2.31
N GLU A 122 -0.48 -3.89 2.41
CA GLU A 122 -0.86 -4.76 1.30
C GLU A 122 -2.34 -4.53 0.95
N GLY A 123 -2.62 -4.40 -0.35
CA GLY A 123 -3.98 -4.26 -0.85
C GLY A 123 -4.83 -5.47 -0.51
N GLN A 124 -6.04 -5.24 -0.02
CA GLN A 124 -7.03 -6.30 0.14
C GLN A 124 -7.37 -6.93 -1.22
N ILE A 125 -8.14 -8.01 -1.23
CA ILE A 125 -8.54 -8.70 -2.48
C ILE A 125 -9.31 -7.71 -3.36
N THR A 126 -8.58 -7.09 -4.28
CA THR A 126 -9.10 -6.07 -5.20
C THR A 126 -8.51 -6.29 -6.59
N THR A 127 -9.02 -5.56 -7.55
CA THR A 127 -8.42 -5.44 -8.88
C THR A 127 -7.28 -4.43 -8.92
N ASP A 128 -6.98 -3.79 -7.80
CA ASP A 128 -5.96 -2.74 -7.68
C ASP A 128 -4.69 -3.27 -6.99
N ALA A 129 -3.61 -3.34 -7.74
CA ALA A 129 -2.31 -3.75 -7.20
C ALA A 129 -1.76 -2.69 -6.25
N HIS A 130 -1.49 -3.07 -4.99
CA HIS A 130 -0.90 -2.20 -3.99
C HIS A 130 -0.08 -3.01 -2.98
N SER A 131 1.18 -2.65 -2.83
CA SER A 131 2.06 -3.20 -1.80
C SER A 131 3.14 -2.17 -1.48
N LEU A 132 3.23 -1.77 -0.23
CA LEU A 132 4.32 -0.96 0.31
C LEU A 132 5.04 -1.76 1.39
N VAL A 133 6.36 -1.72 1.40
CA VAL A 133 7.16 -2.26 2.51
C VAL A 133 8.05 -1.16 3.04
N LEU A 134 7.84 -0.75 4.28
CA LEU A 134 8.66 0.22 4.99
C LEU A 134 9.63 -0.52 5.90
N ILE A 135 10.91 -0.21 5.76
CA ILE A 135 12.00 -0.81 6.53
C ILE A 135 12.75 0.31 7.27
N LYS A 136 12.94 0.15 8.58
CA LYS A 136 13.87 0.93 9.38
C LYS A 136 15.16 0.14 9.48
N THR A 137 16.25 0.73 9.02
CA THR A 137 17.50 -0.01 8.81
C THR A 137 18.31 -0.22 10.04
N ASN A 138 18.16 0.65 11.06
CA ASN A 138 18.88 0.57 12.34
C ASN A 138 20.41 0.36 12.18
N GLY A 139 21.01 1.03 11.19
CA GLY A 139 22.44 0.97 10.91
C GLY A 139 22.86 -0.01 9.82
N VAL A 140 21.92 -0.78 9.27
CA VAL A 140 22.15 -1.55 8.02
C VAL A 140 22.22 -0.57 6.83
N ASP A 141 23.03 -0.86 5.83
CA ASP A 141 23.18 -0.01 4.65
C ASP A 141 21.89 0.06 3.83
N ALA A 142 21.18 1.19 3.98
CA ALA A 142 19.92 1.46 3.32
C ALA A 142 20.05 1.50 1.79
N LYS A 143 21.15 2.01 1.26
CA LYS A 143 21.39 2.09 -0.18
C LYS A 143 21.49 0.70 -0.80
N THR A 144 22.36 -0.15 -0.26
CA THR A 144 22.51 -1.53 -0.73
C THR A 144 21.19 -2.30 -0.64
N MET A 145 20.43 -2.11 0.45
CA MET A 145 19.12 -2.74 0.61
C MET A 145 18.13 -2.25 -0.44
N ALA A 146 18.07 -0.94 -0.71
CA ALA A 146 17.19 -0.36 -1.73
C ALA A 146 17.53 -0.85 -3.14
N GLU A 147 18.82 -0.94 -3.48
CA GLU A 147 19.30 -1.48 -4.77
C GLU A 147 18.94 -2.96 -4.93
N ASP A 148 19.08 -3.76 -3.88
CA ASP A 148 18.72 -5.17 -3.88
C ASP A 148 17.20 -5.38 -4.08
N ILE A 149 16.37 -4.59 -3.42
CA ILE A 149 14.91 -4.61 -3.62
C ILE A 149 14.59 -4.19 -5.05
N ALA A 150 15.14 -3.08 -5.55
CA ALA A 150 14.88 -2.58 -6.90
C ALA A 150 15.20 -3.61 -7.98
N LYS A 151 16.25 -4.40 -7.77
CA LYS A 151 16.67 -5.48 -8.67
C LYS A 151 15.76 -6.71 -8.63
N LYS A 152 15.28 -7.09 -7.44
CA LYS A 152 14.59 -8.37 -7.22
C LYS A 152 13.07 -8.26 -7.26
N ALA A 153 12.52 -7.15 -6.77
CA ALA A 153 11.09 -6.94 -6.67
C ALA A 153 10.40 -6.95 -8.05
N ASP A 154 9.22 -7.57 -8.09
CA ASP A 154 8.42 -7.67 -9.30
C ASP A 154 7.07 -6.97 -9.12
N PRO A 155 6.85 -5.81 -9.78
CA PRO A 155 5.57 -5.10 -9.74
C PRO A 155 4.39 -5.91 -10.30
N ARG A 156 4.63 -7.09 -10.87
CA ARG A 156 3.63 -8.04 -11.38
C ARG A 156 3.47 -9.26 -10.50
N LYS A 157 3.79 -9.16 -9.20
CA LYS A 157 3.67 -10.29 -8.25
C LYS A 157 2.27 -10.90 -8.16
N TRP A 158 1.25 -10.16 -8.60
CA TRP A 158 -0.14 -10.62 -8.61
C TRP A 158 -0.48 -11.36 -9.92
N ILE A 159 -1.42 -12.31 -9.86
CA ILE A 159 -1.77 -13.18 -11.00
C ILE A 159 -2.48 -12.41 -12.11
N CYS A 160 -3.42 -11.51 -11.76
CA CYS A 160 -4.34 -10.89 -12.72
C CYS A 160 -4.10 -9.40 -12.92
N VAL A 161 -3.28 -8.77 -12.09
CA VAL A 161 -3.02 -7.33 -12.11
C VAL A 161 -1.54 -7.07 -11.88
N GLY A 162 -1.08 -5.88 -12.26
CA GLY A 162 0.27 -5.40 -11.98
C GLY A 162 0.25 -3.96 -11.52
N ALA A 163 1.23 -3.58 -10.73
CA ALA A 163 1.40 -2.20 -10.33
C ALA A 163 1.93 -1.37 -11.51
N GLU A 164 1.37 -0.17 -11.71
CA GLU A 164 1.85 0.76 -12.73
C GLU A 164 3.17 1.43 -12.32
N VAL A 165 3.44 1.48 -11.03
CA VAL A 165 4.65 2.06 -10.44
C VAL A 165 5.34 1.00 -9.60
N GLY A 166 6.61 0.76 -9.91
CA GLY A 166 7.54 -0.03 -9.09
C GLY A 166 8.77 0.81 -8.79
N LYS A 167 8.88 1.33 -7.58
CA LYS A 167 9.99 2.19 -7.15
C LYS A 167 10.42 1.86 -5.72
N VAL A 168 11.67 2.20 -5.40
CA VAL A 168 12.20 2.17 -4.04
C VAL A 168 12.67 3.56 -3.67
N LEU A 169 12.11 4.11 -2.59
CA LEU A 169 12.52 5.37 -1.99
C LEU A 169 13.38 5.05 -0.77
N TYR A 170 14.45 5.81 -0.55
CA TYR A 170 15.26 5.57 0.64
C TYR A 170 15.97 6.83 1.14
N THR A 171 16.24 6.83 2.43
CA THR A 171 17.16 7.72 3.15
C THR A 171 18.26 6.86 3.78
N ASP A 172 19.11 7.43 4.60
CA ASP A 172 20.13 6.63 5.32
C ASP A 172 19.52 5.72 6.41
N LYS A 173 18.27 5.97 6.83
CA LYS A 173 17.61 5.26 7.95
C LYS A 173 16.40 4.44 7.54
N TYR A 174 15.78 4.76 6.43
CA TYR A 174 14.54 4.13 5.98
C TYR A 174 14.61 3.74 4.51
N VAL A 175 13.99 2.60 4.19
CA VAL A 175 13.75 2.15 2.82
C VAL A 175 12.27 1.91 2.66
N LEU A 176 11.66 2.47 1.62
CA LEU A 176 10.26 2.28 1.26
C LEU A 176 10.16 1.67 -0.14
N MET A 177 9.82 0.39 -0.21
CA MET A 177 9.41 -0.26 -1.45
C MET A 177 7.99 0.18 -1.80
N VAL A 178 7.74 0.57 -3.05
CA VAL A 178 6.44 1.03 -3.54
C VAL A 178 6.06 0.28 -4.79
N MET A 179 4.98 -0.48 -4.73
CA MET A 179 4.28 -1.05 -5.87
C MET A 179 2.82 -0.62 -5.81
N THR A 180 2.39 0.26 -6.72
CA THR A 180 1.04 0.83 -6.68
C THR A 180 0.64 1.45 -8.03
N TYR A 181 -0.50 2.14 -8.08
CA TYR A 181 -0.94 2.91 -9.23
C TYR A 181 -0.38 4.34 -9.24
N LYS A 182 -0.23 4.92 -10.43
CA LYS A 182 0.27 6.28 -10.62
C LYS A 182 -0.51 7.31 -9.79
N ARG A 183 -1.84 7.15 -9.70
CA ARG A 183 -2.72 8.05 -8.94
C ARG A 183 -2.38 8.15 -7.44
N ALA A 184 -1.73 7.14 -6.88
CA ALA A 184 -1.36 7.10 -5.47
C ALA A 184 0.11 7.48 -5.21
N PHE A 185 1.00 7.26 -6.18
CA PHE A 185 2.44 7.35 -5.99
C PHE A 185 2.92 8.74 -5.55
N ASP A 186 2.44 9.80 -6.19
CA ASP A 186 2.91 11.17 -5.89
C ASP A 186 2.55 11.57 -4.46
N GLY A 187 1.36 11.19 -3.98
CA GLY A 187 0.96 11.39 -2.59
C GLY A 187 1.82 10.61 -1.61
N ILE A 188 2.07 9.32 -1.88
CA ILE A 188 2.95 8.45 -1.07
C ILE A 188 4.36 9.06 -0.97
N LYS A 189 4.94 9.45 -2.10
CA LYS A 189 6.26 10.08 -2.16
C LYS A 189 6.31 11.36 -1.33
N THR A 190 5.34 12.25 -1.53
CA THR A 190 5.25 13.53 -0.80
C THR A 190 5.12 13.30 0.71
N ASN A 191 4.28 12.36 1.15
CA ASN A 191 4.12 12.04 2.57
C ASN A 191 5.39 11.44 3.15
N PHE A 192 6.06 10.55 2.43
CA PHE A 192 7.33 9.97 2.86
C PHE A 192 8.40 11.06 3.01
N GLU A 193 8.60 11.91 2.01
CA GLU A 193 9.55 13.03 2.06
C GLU A 193 9.29 13.97 3.26
N LYS A 194 8.02 14.31 3.48
CA LYS A 194 7.61 15.16 4.60
C LYS A 194 7.91 14.52 5.97
N LEU A 195 7.66 13.22 6.09
CA LEU A 195 7.92 12.48 7.34
C LEU A 195 9.41 12.30 7.59
N MET A 196 10.23 12.19 6.54
CA MET A 196 11.70 12.11 6.68
C MET A 196 12.34 13.44 7.14
N GLY A 197 11.57 14.54 7.23
CA GLY A 197 11.96 15.74 7.97
C GLY A 197 13.14 16.52 7.40
N GLY A 198 13.47 16.34 6.12
CA GLY A 198 14.58 17.02 5.44
C GLY A 198 15.78 16.12 5.15
N ASP A 199 15.74 14.84 5.55
CA ASP A 199 16.68 13.85 5.03
C ASP A 199 16.47 13.73 3.51
N GLU A 200 17.55 13.67 2.73
CA GLU A 200 17.48 13.51 1.28
C GLU A 200 16.83 12.16 0.92
N VAL A 201 15.70 12.20 0.24
CA VAL A 201 15.05 11.00 -0.28
C VAL A 201 15.53 10.70 -1.69
N LYS A 202 16.16 9.56 -1.86
CA LYS A 202 16.59 9.03 -3.15
C LYS A 202 15.58 8.03 -3.69
N VAL A 203 15.46 7.95 -5.02
CA VAL A 203 14.48 7.10 -5.70
C VAL A 203 15.18 6.22 -6.73
N ILE A 204 14.86 4.93 -6.72
CA ILE A 204 15.34 3.94 -7.69
C ILE A 204 14.12 3.29 -8.35
N ASP A 205 14.16 3.15 -9.67
CA ASP A 205 13.16 2.36 -10.41
C ASP A 205 13.45 0.86 -10.25
N MET A 206 12.40 0.06 -10.07
CA MET A 206 12.55 -1.40 -10.09
C MET A 206 12.88 -1.87 -11.51
N GLU A 207 13.85 -2.76 -11.66
CA GLU A 207 14.33 -3.23 -12.97
C GLU A 207 13.24 -3.92 -13.81
N LYS A 208 12.23 -4.52 -13.15
CA LYS A 208 11.11 -5.20 -13.79
C LYS A 208 9.90 -4.28 -14.02
N SER A 209 10.01 -2.99 -13.64
CA SER A 209 8.98 -1.99 -13.86
C SER A 209 8.90 -1.62 -15.35
N GLY A 210 7.71 -1.60 -15.92
CA GLY A 210 7.50 -1.20 -17.32
C GLY A 210 7.77 -2.28 -18.38
N LYS A 211 8.11 -3.50 -18.01
CA LYS A 211 8.20 -4.65 -18.93
C LYS A 211 6.84 -5.36 -19.03
N LEU A 212 5.82 -4.65 -19.46
CA LEU A 212 4.60 -5.26 -19.97
C LEU A 212 4.87 -5.57 -21.46
N GLU A 213 5.31 -6.81 -21.73
CA GLU A 213 5.27 -7.38 -23.07
C GLU A 213 3.89 -7.97 -23.32
#